data_ba826e23bce69157a4fefd8b2d47f5a9
#
_entry.id   ba826e23bce69157a4fefd8b2d47f5a9
#
_cell.length_a   1.000
_cell.length_b   1.000
_cell.length_c   1.000
_cell.angle_alpha   90.00
_cell.angle_beta   90.00
_cell.angle_gamma   90.00
#
_symmetry.space_group_name_H-M   'P 1'
#
loop_
_entity.id
_entity.type
_entity.pdbx_description
1 polymer ?
#
loop_
_entity_poly.entity_id
_entity_poly.type
_entity_poly.pdbx_seq_one_letter_code
_entity_poly.pdbx_strand_id
1 'polypeptide(L)'
;MVDYSTETITLRKTILIDIDGTIFKHNQNLSKMATDKQELIEATVEKFLEWRAKQYYIVITTARVEGLRRVTEKQLTDAGLFYDQMIMGLPNGCRVLINDDKPDGTITA
;
A
#
# COMPACT_ATOMS: atom_id res chain seq x y z
N MET A 1 -19.04 12.63 -14.98
CA MET A 1 -18.16 12.39 -16.14
C MET A 1 -17.09 13.44 -16.19
N VAL A 2 -15.88 13.02 -16.51
CA VAL A 2 -14.75 13.95 -16.61
C VAL A 2 -14.85 14.72 -17.92
N ASP A 3 -14.67 16.03 -17.85
CA ASP A 3 -14.59 16.85 -19.05
C ASP A 3 -13.14 16.92 -19.54
N TYR A 4 -12.87 16.20 -20.60
CA TYR A 4 -11.51 16.12 -21.15
C TYR A 4 -11.13 17.31 -22.03
N SER A 5 -12.07 18.22 -22.28
CA SER A 5 -11.83 19.30 -23.22
C SER A 5 -11.15 20.50 -22.61
N THR A 6 -11.29 20.73 -21.31
CA THR A 6 -10.88 21.97 -20.68
C THR A 6 -9.89 21.83 -19.55
N GLU A 7 -9.56 20.60 -19.16
CA GLU A 7 -8.66 20.40 -18.03
C GLU A 7 -7.59 19.37 -18.33
N THR A 8 -6.49 19.51 -17.63
CA THR A 8 -5.42 18.53 -17.69
C THR A 8 -5.88 17.25 -17.03
N ILE A 9 -5.83 16.15 -17.77
CA ILE A 9 -6.17 14.85 -17.22
C ILE A 9 -5.04 14.41 -16.31
N THR A 10 -5.36 14.21 -15.05
CA THR A 10 -4.44 13.64 -14.08
C THR A 10 -4.73 12.15 -14.00
N LEU A 11 -3.79 11.34 -14.47
CA LEU A 11 -3.91 9.90 -14.35
C LEU A 11 -3.69 9.48 -12.88
N ARG A 12 -4.51 8.55 -12.41
CA ARG A 12 -4.38 8.02 -11.06
C ARG A 12 -3.08 7.24 -10.95
N LYS A 13 -2.28 7.57 -9.96
CA LYS A 13 -1.12 6.75 -9.64
C LYS A 13 -1.56 5.53 -8.84
N THR A 14 -0.86 4.43 -9.05
CA THR A 14 -0.99 3.25 -8.21
C THR A 14 0.20 3.18 -7.29
N ILE A 15 -0.07 3.13 -6.00
CA ILE A 15 0.95 2.96 -4.98
C ILE A 15 1.01 1.48 -4.62
N LEU A 16 2.17 0.89 -4.74
CA LEU A 16 2.43 -0.47 -4.27
C LEU A 16 3.25 -0.35 -2.99
N ILE A 17 2.75 -0.86 -1.88
CA ILE A 17 3.40 -0.65 -0.60
C ILE A 17 3.39 -1.95 0.22
N ASP A 18 4.52 -2.25 0.86
CA ASP A 18 4.67 -3.38 1.76
C ASP A 18 4.18 -3.03 3.17
N ILE A 19 4.00 -4.05 4.01
CA ILE A 19 3.55 -3.85 5.39
C ILE A 19 4.73 -3.83 6.35
N ASP A 20 5.34 -4.99 6.58
CA ASP A 20 6.33 -5.12 7.63
C ASP A 20 7.65 -4.48 7.23
N GLY A 21 8.09 -3.52 8.04
CA GLY A 21 9.25 -2.70 7.75
C GLY A 21 8.94 -1.47 6.92
N THR A 22 7.69 -1.28 6.47
CA THR A 22 7.29 -0.14 5.63
C THR A 22 6.12 0.63 6.24
N ILE A 23 5.02 -0.04 6.53
CA ILE A 23 3.87 0.57 7.25
C ILE A 23 4.06 0.41 8.74
N PHE A 24 4.32 -0.82 9.17
CA PHE A 24 4.60 -1.14 10.56
C PHE A 24 6.06 -1.49 10.72
N LYS A 25 6.61 -1.21 11.90
CA LYS A 25 7.96 -1.65 12.22
C LYS A 25 8.04 -3.18 12.18
N HIS A 26 9.20 -3.69 11.81
CA HIS A 26 9.40 -5.13 11.73
C HIS A 26 9.08 -5.81 13.05
N ASN A 27 8.39 -6.95 12.94
CA ASN A 27 8.16 -7.85 14.04
C ASN A 27 8.41 -9.27 13.52
N GLN A 28 9.50 -9.89 13.96
CA GLN A 28 9.94 -11.19 13.43
C GLN A 28 9.17 -12.36 14.05
N ASN A 29 8.38 -12.12 15.09
CA ASN A 29 7.63 -13.16 15.76
C ASN A 29 6.21 -13.21 15.23
N LEU A 30 5.86 -14.32 14.56
CA LEU A 30 4.52 -14.48 13.97
C LEU A 30 3.40 -14.38 15.01
N SER A 31 3.61 -14.92 16.21
CA SER A 31 2.60 -14.80 17.28
C SER A 31 2.35 -13.34 17.62
N LYS A 32 3.39 -12.55 17.70
CA LYS A 32 3.26 -11.12 17.98
C LYS A 32 2.64 -10.38 16.82
N MET A 33 2.94 -10.77 15.58
CA MET A 33 2.31 -10.18 14.41
C MET A 33 0.79 -10.38 14.43
N ALA A 34 0.35 -11.52 14.95
CA ALA A 34 -1.07 -11.86 14.97
C ALA A 34 -1.82 -11.28 16.17
N THR A 35 -1.14 -11.00 17.28
CA THR A 35 -1.81 -10.65 18.54
C THR A 35 -1.46 -9.26 19.05
N ASP A 36 -0.26 -8.78 18.81
CA ASP A 36 0.20 -7.52 19.34
C ASP A 36 -0.22 -6.37 18.44
N LYS A 37 -0.47 -5.22 19.06
CA LYS A 37 -0.66 -3.99 18.31
C LYS A 37 0.65 -3.64 17.61
N GLN A 38 0.58 -3.44 16.30
CA GLN A 38 1.74 -3.11 15.52
C GLN A 38 2.11 -1.64 15.68
N GLU A 39 3.41 -1.36 15.66
CA GLU A 39 3.91 0.01 15.78
C GLU A 39 4.09 0.61 14.39
N LEU A 40 3.42 1.75 14.15
CA LEU A 40 3.50 2.45 12.87
C LEU A 40 4.86 3.11 12.69
N ILE A 41 5.32 3.07 11.44
CA ILE A 41 6.46 3.88 11.03
C ILE A 41 5.99 5.32 10.88
N GLU A 42 6.85 6.25 11.29
CA GLU A 42 6.53 7.67 11.31
C GLU A 42 6.04 8.18 9.95
N ALA A 43 5.10 9.10 9.98
CA ALA A 43 4.51 9.74 8.81
C ALA A 43 3.64 8.83 7.93
N THR A 44 3.40 7.58 8.33
CA THR A 44 2.60 6.65 7.53
C THR A 44 1.17 7.15 7.34
N VAL A 45 0.51 7.55 8.42
CA VAL A 45 -0.89 8.02 8.34
C VAL A 45 -0.99 9.26 7.47
N GLU A 46 -0.06 10.18 7.61
CA GLU A 46 -0.03 11.41 6.82
C GLU A 46 0.10 11.11 5.33
N LYS A 47 0.96 10.17 4.97
CA LYS A 47 1.13 9.78 3.58
C LYS A 47 -0.11 9.11 3.02
N PHE A 48 -0.75 8.23 3.76
CA PHE A 48 -1.98 7.59 3.32
C PHE A 48 -3.09 8.62 3.12
N LEU A 49 -3.20 9.60 4.00
CA LEU A 49 -4.18 10.68 3.85
C LEU A 49 -3.90 11.52 2.61
N GLU A 50 -2.63 11.83 2.35
CA GLU A 50 -2.23 12.55 1.14
C GLU A 50 -2.61 11.76 -0.11
N TRP A 51 -2.30 10.48 -0.16
CA TRP A 51 -2.61 9.63 -1.31
C TRP A 51 -4.12 9.51 -1.52
N ARG A 52 -4.88 9.39 -0.43
CA ARG A 52 -6.34 9.35 -0.51
C ARG A 52 -6.90 10.66 -1.06
N ALA A 53 -6.39 11.79 -0.59
CA ALA A 53 -6.82 13.11 -1.07
C ALA A 53 -6.54 13.27 -2.57
N LYS A 54 -5.45 12.70 -3.05
CA LYS A 54 -5.10 12.70 -4.47
C LYS A 54 -5.80 11.60 -5.25
N GLN A 55 -6.60 10.77 -4.59
CA GLN A 55 -7.33 9.66 -5.19
C GLN A 55 -6.42 8.60 -5.82
N TYR A 56 -5.24 8.41 -5.26
CA TYR A 56 -4.34 7.35 -5.72
C TYR A 56 -4.91 5.98 -5.36
N TYR A 57 -4.63 5.01 -6.21
CA TYR A 57 -5.02 3.63 -5.97
C TYR A 57 -3.93 2.94 -5.15
N ILE A 58 -4.29 2.37 -4.00
CA ILE A 58 -3.32 1.81 -3.07
C ILE A 58 -3.44 0.30 -3.04
N VAL A 59 -2.37 -0.38 -3.38
CA VAL A 59 -2.27 -1.84 -3.33
C VAL A 59 -1.21 -2.20 -2.30
N ILE A 60 -1.64 -2.87 -1.25
CA ILE A 60 -0.72 -3.40 -0.25
C ILE A 60 -0.25 -4.77 -0.70
N THR A 61 1.05 -5.00 -0.67
CA THR A 61 1.65 -6.29 -1.01
C THR A 61 2.41 -6.81 0.21
N THR A 62 2.23 -8.05 0.58
CA THR A 62 2.84 -8.57 1.79
C THR A 62 3.18 -10.05 1.69
N ALA A 63 4.24 -10.45 2.37
CA ALA A 63 4.58 -11.85 2.54
C ALA A 63 3.75 -12.51 3.65
N ARG A 64 2.99 -11.74 4.43
CA ARG A 64 2.10 -12.33 5.42
C ARG A 64 1.16 -13.32 4.75
N VAL A 65 0.98 -14.48 5.36
CA VAL A 65 0.14 -15.55 4.79
C VAL A 65 -1.34 -15.18 4.87
N GLU A 66 -2.13 -15.75 3.98
CA GLU A 66 -3.58 -15.49 3.92
C GLU A 66 -4.30 -15.76 5.24
N GLY A 67 -3.81 -16.71 6.03
CA GLY A 67 -4.38 -16.98 7.35
C GLY A 67 -4.33 -15.79 8.31
N LEU A 68 -3.50 -14.80 8.03
CA LEU A 68 -3.39 -13.57 8.82
C LEU A 68 -4.20 -12.42 8.23
N ARG A 69 -5.04 -12.66 7.22
CA ARG A 69 -5.76 -11.56 6.55
C ARG A 69 -6.65 -10.78 7.50
N ARG A 70 -7.47 -11.45 8.27
CA ARG A 70 -8.42 -10.75 9.15
C ARG A 70 -7.72 -9.90 10.21
N VAL A 71 -6.69 -10.45 10.84
CA VAL A 71 -5.95 -9.69 11.85
C VAL A 71 -5.18 -8.54 11.22
N THR A 72 -4.63 -8.76 10.02
CA THR A 72 -3.90 -7.71 9.30
C THR A 72 -4.84 -6.58 8.87
N GLU A 73 -6.01 -6.92 8.34
CA GLU A 73 -7.02 -5.92 7.98
C GLU A 73 -7.44 -5.10 9.20
N LYS A 74 -7.61 -5.75 10.33
CA LYS A 74 -7.95 -5.05 11.59
C LYS A 74 -6.83 -4.12 12.01
N GLN A 75 -5.58 -4.56 11.95
CA GLN A 75 -4.43 -3.72 12.30
C GLN A 75 -4.37 -2.47 11.42
N LEU A 76 -4.59 -2.62 10.12
CA LEU A 76 -4.59 -1.50 9.18
C LEU A 76 -5.76 -0.54 9.45
N THR A 77 -6.94 -1.08 9.67
CA THR A 77 -8.13 -0.28 10.00
C THR A 77 -7.95 0.47 11.30
N ASP A 78 -7.45 -0.21 12.33
CA ASP A 78 -7.23 0.42 13.64
C ASP A 78 -6.17 1.53 13.56
N ALA A 79 -5.23 1.41 12.64
CA ALA A 79 -4.23 2.44 12.39
C ALA A 79 -4.75 3.61 11.54
N GLY A 80 -5.98 3.52 11.05
CA GLY A 80 -6.57 4.56 10.24
C GLY A 80 -6.12 4.57 8.79
N LEU A 81 -5.65 3.43 8.28
CA LEU A 81 -5.12 3.34 6.93
C LEU A 81 -6.19 2.80 5.98
N PHE A 82 -6.31 3.44 4.84
CA PHE A 82 -7.23 3.07 3.78
C PHE A 82 -6.44 2.54 2.58
N TYR A 83 -6.93 1.46 1.98
CA TYR A 83 -6.30 0.87 0.79
C TYR A 83 -7.37 0.23 -0.09
N ASP A 84 -7.03 0.01 -1.36
CA ASP A 84 -7.98 -0.54 -2.33
C ASP A 84 -7.87 -2.06 -2.44
N GLN A 85 -6.66 -2.57 -2.36
CA GLN A 85 -6.39 -4.01 -2.49
C GLN A 85 -5.28 -4.42 -1.55
N MET A 86 -5.30 -5.70 -1.14
CA MET A 86 -4.19 -6.30 -0.41
C MET A 86 -3.89 -7.67 -0.96
N ILE A 87 -2.68 -7.84 -1.46
CA ILE A 87 -2.16 -9.11 -1.98
C ILE A 87 -1.27 -9.74 -0.92
N MET A 88 -1.69 -10.88 -0.42
CA MET A 88 -1.00 -11.58 0.67
C MET A 88 -0.34 -12.86 0.17
N GLY A 89 0.54 -13.39 0.98
CA GLY A 89 1.19 -14.66 0.68
C GLY A 89 2.26 -14.59 -0.39
N LEU A 90 2.80 -13.40 -0.65
CA LEU A 90 3.89 -13.28 -1.59
C LEU A 90 5.17 -13.89 -1.01
N PRO A 91 6.03 -14.50 -1.84
CA PRO A 91 7.30 -14.99 -1.35
C PRO A 91 8.15 -13.86 -0.76
N ASN A 92 8.96 -14.20 0.23
CA ASN A 92 9.99 -13.28 0.71
C ASN A 92 11.04 -13.14 -0.39
N GLY A 93 11.32 -11.91 -0.76
CA GLY A 93 12.26 -11.63 -1.82
C GLY A 93 11.96 -10.30 -2.48
N CYS A 94 12.74 -9.96 -3.48
CA CYS A 94 12.58 -8.70 -4.17
C CYS A 94 11.25 -8.65 -4.92
N ARG A 95 10.64 -7.47 -4.93
CA ARG A 95 9.54 -7.17 -5.83
C ARG A 95 10.12 -6.55 -7.09
N VAL A 96 9.66 -7.01 -8.24
CA VAL A 96 10.12 -6.47 -9.52
C VAL A 96 8.91 -5.93 -10.25
N LEU A 97 8.95 -4.65 -10.61
CA LEU A 97 7.92 -4.02 -11.41
C LEU A 97 8.43 -3.88 -12.83
N ILE A 98 7.70 -4.46 -13.77
CA ILE A 98 8.02 -4.32 -15.20
C ILE A 98 6.84 -3.59 -15.82
N ASN A 99 7.11 -2.41 -16.32
CA ASN A 99 6.06 -1.57 -16.86
C ASN A 99 6.59 -0.76 -18.04
N ASP A 100 5.67 -0.24 -18.83
CA ASP A 100 6.00 0.53 -20.00
C ASP A 100 6.25 2.00 -19.63
N ASP A 101 7.23 2.61 -20.32
CA ASP A 101 7.45 4.04 -20.20
C ASP A 101 6.37 4.77 -20.98
N LYS A 102 5.82 5.82 -20.41
CA LYS A 102 4.80 6.60 -21.10
C LYS A 102 5.44 7.54 -22.10
N PRO A 103 4.80 7.76 -23.26
CA PRO A 103 5.35 8.66 -24.28
C PRO A 103 5.55 10.09 -23.82
N ASP A 104 4.86 10.51 -22.75
CA ASP A 104 4.98 11.83 -22.18
C ASP A 104 6.17 11.99 -21.23
N GLY A 105 6.98 10.96 -21.07
CA GLY A 105 8.11 10.97 -20.16
C GLY A 105 7.80 10.57 -18.73
N THR A 106 6.58 10.14 -18.46
CA THR A 106 6.22 9.67 -17.12
C THR A 106 6.98 8.40 -16.78
N ILE A 107 7.67 8.41 -15.64
CA ILE A 107 8.38 7.24 -15.14
C ILE A 107 7.40 6.40 -14.33
N THR A 108 7.30 5.11 -14.68
CA THR A 108 6.35 4.21 -14.08
C THR A 108 6.97 3.15 -13.16
N ALA A 109 8.24 3.18 -12.99
CA ALA A 109 8.94 2.23 -12.11
C ALA A 109 8.84 2.63 -10.65
#